data_21bae1022cb387c194d16632a73167d5
#
_entry.id   21bae1022cb387c194d16632a73167d5
#
_cell.length_a   1.000
_cell.length_b   1.000
_cell.length_c   1.000
_cell.angle_alpha   90.00
_cell.angle_beta   90.00
_cell.angle_gamma   90.00
#
_symmetry.space_group_name_H-M   'P 1'
#
loop_
_entity.id
_entity.type
_entity.pdbx_description
1 polymer ?
#
loop_
_entity_poly.entity_id
_entity_poly.type
_entity_poly.pdbx_seq_one_letter_code
_entity_poly.pdbx_strand_id
1 'polypeptide(L)'
;MSKIKGVIFDLDNTLLDFMKMKEFAVKAAVKGMIEAGLLVDEESSYDEIVSIYEQYGWENQKVFDVFIEKQIGYVEHKFLAAGIVAYRRAREANLMAYPNVNKTLMALAKSGIKLGVVSDAPSREAWMRIYYLNLYHYFDVVITFD
;
A
#
# COMPACT_ATOMS: atom_id res chain seq x y z
N MET A 1 -13.46 10.19 -37.22
CA MET A 1 -12.57 9.68 -36.17
C MET A 1 -13.32 9.65 -34.82
N SER A 2 -13.23 8.51 -34.15
CA SER A 2 -13.77 8.42 -32.79
C SER A 2 -12.83 9.16 -31.83
N LYS A 3 -13.40 9.92 -30.93
CA LYS A 3 -12.65 10.57 -29.85
C LYS A 3 -12.66 9.67 -28.61
N ILE A 4 -11.56 9.69 -27.87
CA ILE A 4 -11.52 9.05 -26.55
C ILE A 4 -12.47 9.79 -25.62
N LYS A 5 -13.40 9.06 -25.03
CA LYS A 5 -14.41 9.63 -24.13
C LYS A 5 -14.18 9.29 -22.67
N GLY A 6 -13.38 8.26 -22.42
CA GLY A 6 -13.04 7.81 -21.09
C GLY A 6 -11.67 7.15 -21.02
N VAL A 7 -11.06 7.19 -19.85
CA VAL A 7 -9.79 6.53 -19.56
C VAL A 7 -9.96 5.78 -18.24
N ILE A 8 -9.54 4.54 -18.21
CA ILE A 8 -9.54 3.70 -17.02
C ILE A 8 -8.09 3.47 -16.60
N PHE A 9 -7.79 3.75 -15.33
CA PHE A 9 -6.46 3.56 -14.75
C PHE A 9 -6.47 2.39 -13.79
N ASP A 10 -5.35 1.67 -13.74
CA ASP A 10 -5.01 0.89 -12.55
C ASP A 10 -4.56 1.86 -11.45
N LEU A 11 -4.56 1.43 -10.20
CA LEU A 11 -4.21 2.27 -9.07
C LEU A 11 -2.76 2.03 -8.62
N ASP A 12 -2.50 0.86 -8.04
CA ASP A 12 -1.20 0.55 -7.47
C ASP A 12 -0.14 0.33 -8.56
N ASN A 13 1.02 0.95 -8.39
CA ASN A 13 2.13 0.95 -9.36
C ASN A 13 1.78 1.57 -10.72
N THR A 14 0.67 2.28 -10.81
CA THR A 14 0.26 3.06 -11.98
C THR A 14 0.07 4.52 -11.62
N LEU A 15 -0.76 4.83 -10.65
CA LEU A 15 -0.96 6.19 -10.14
C LEU A 15 -0.10 6.49 -8.91
N LEU A 16 0.27 5.47 -8.16
CA LEU A 16 1.13 5.58 -6.98
C LEU A 16 2.17 4.46 -6.95
N ASP A 17 3.28 4.72 -6.27
CA ASP A 17 4.35 3.73 -6.10
C ASP A 17 4.10 2.85 -4.88
N PHE A 18 3.26 1.84 -5.08
CA PHE A 18 2.85 0.90 -4.04
C PHE A 18 4.03 0.10 -3.48
N MET A 19 4.89 -0.41 -4.34
CA MET A 19 6.01 -1.25 -3.90
C MET A 19 7.04 -0.47 -3.08
N LYS A 20 7.31 0.77 -3.45
CA LYS A 20 8.19 1.65 -2.67
C LYS A 20 7.60 1.97 -1.30
N MET A 21 6.31 2.29 -1.26
CA MET A 21 5.57 2.49 -0.01
C MET A 21 5.67 1.24 0.89
N LYS A 22 5.43 0.07 0.32
CA LYS A 22 5.48 -1.22 1.02
C LYS A 22 6.88 -1.50 1.58
N GLU A 23 7.92 -1.26 0.78
CA GLU A 23 9.31 -1.43 1.20
C GLU A 23 9.64 -0.59 2.44
N PHE A 24 9.35 0.70 2.41
CA PHE A 24 9.58 1.59 3.55
C PHE A 24 8.77 1.17 4.79
N ALA A 25 7.52 0.78 4.57
CA ALA A 25 6.64 0.37 5.66
C ALA A 25 7.13 -0.92 6.35
N VAL A 26 7.54 -1.91 5.58
CA VAL A 26 8.07 -3.19 6.11
C VAL A 26 9.41 -2.96 6.84
N LYS A 27 10.31 -2.17 6.27
CA LYS A 27 11.58 -1.82 6.93
C LYS A 27 11.34 -1.13 8.26
N ALA A 28 10.39 -0.20 8.32
CA ALA A 28 10.03 0.49 9.56
C ALA A 28 9.43 -0.48 10.59
N ALA A 29 8.59 -1.42 10.15
CA ALA A 29 8.01 -2.44 11.03
C ALA A 29 9.09 -3.29 11.69
N VAL A 30 10.06 -3.76 10.92
CA VAL A 30 11.18 -4.56 11.44
C VAL A 30 11.96 -3.77 12.49
N LYS A 31 12.31 -2.53 12.20
CA LYS A 31 13.00 -1.65 13.17
C LYS A 31 12.19 -1.45 14.44
N GLY A 32 10.89 -1.23 14.31
CA GLY A 32 9.99 -1.07 15.46
C GLY A 32 9.94 -2.31 16.33
N MET A 33 9.89 -3.49 15.74
CA MET A 33 9.91 -4.76 16.48
C MET A 33 11.26 -4.97 17.20
N ILE A 34 12.37 -4.65 16.54
CA ILE A 34 13.72 -4.75 17.15
C ILE A 34 13.85 -3.77 18.33
N GLU A 35 13.41 -2.54 18.16
CA GLU A 35 13.43 -1.53 19.24
C GLU A 35 12.55 -1.96 20.43
N ALA A 36 11.47 -2.69 20.18
CA ALA A 36 10.63 -3.25 21.24
C ALA A 36 11.25 -4.44 21.95
N GLY A 37 12.33 -4.99 21.41
CA GLY A 37 13.08 -6.07 22.05
C GLY A 37 13.09 -7.41 21.32
N LEU A 38 12.52 -7.49 20.11
CA LEU A 38 12.58 -8.71 19.31
C LEU A 38 14.01 -8.92 18.81
N LEU A 39 14.59 -10.08 19.15
CA LEU A 39 15.98 -10.40 18.83
C LEU A 39 16.07 -11.08 17.46
N VAL A 40 16.12 -10.29 16.41
CA VAL A 40 16.21 -10.75 15.02
C VAL A 40 17.16 -9.86 14.24
N ASP A 41 17.67 -10.39 13.13
CA ASP A 41 18.45 -9.61 12.17
C ASP A 41 17.55 -8.76 11.29
N GLU A 42 17.90 -7.50 11.10
CA GLU A 42 17.07 -6.53 10.37
C GLU A 42 16.88 -6.92 8.90
N GLU A 43 17.96 -7.24 8.21
CA GLU A 43 17.94 -7.52 6.77
C GLU A 43 17.24 -8.83 6.44
N SER A 44 17.57 -9.91 7.14
CA SER A 44 16.93 -11.21 6.93
C SER A 44 15.47 -11.20 7.34
N SER A 45 15.10 -10.43 8.36
CA SER A 45 13.72 -10.26 8.77
C SER A 45 12.88 -9.55 7.71
N TYR A 46 13.43 -8.51 7.09
CA TYR A 46 12.80 -7.84 5.97
C TYR A 46 12.51 -8.84 4.84
N ASP A 47 13.51 -9.60 4.43
CA ASP A 47 13.38 -10.59 3.35
C ASP A 47 12.34 -11.66 3.69
N GLU A 48 12.30 -12.12 4.93
CA GLU A 48 11.33 -13.11 5.38
C GLU A 48 9.89 -12.55 5.36
N ILE A 49 9.70 -11.33 5.82
CA ILE A 49 8.38 -10.66 5.78
C ILE A 49 7.91 -10.47 4.34
N VAL A 50 8.80 -10.07 3.44
CA VAL A 50 8.48 -9.94 2.01
C VAL A 50 8.05 -11.29 1.44
N SER A 51 8.76 -12.37 1.76
CA SER A 51 8.38 -13.73 1.36
C SER A 51 6.98 -14.11 1.84
N ILE A 52 6.62 -13.73 3.06
CA ILE A 52 5.28 -14.00 3.62
C ILE A 52 4.22 -13.23 2.83
N TYR A 53 4.47 -11.96 2.52
CA TYR A 53 3.57 -11.18 1.65
C TYR A 53 3.41 -11.82 0.27
N GLU A 54 4.48 -12.28 -0.33
CA GLU A 54 4.43 -12.94 -1.66
C GLU A 54 3.61 -14.24 -1.61
N GLN A 55 3.68 -14.97 -0.50
CA GLN A 55 2.94 -16.21 -0.32
C GLN A 55 1.45 -15.98 -0.02
N TYR A 56 1.12 -15.04 0.84
CA TYR A 56 -0.25 -14.83 1.35
C TYR A 56 -0.98 -13.63 0.74
N GLY A 57 -0.29 -12.82 -0.05
CA GLY A 57 -0.85 -11.62 -0.69
C GLY A 57 -0.43 -10.33 -0.01
N TRP A 58 -0.22 -9.29 -0.82
CA TRP A 58 0.28 -7.99 -0.36
C TRP A 58 -0.70 -7.23 0.54
N GLU A 59 -1.97 -7.60 0.55
CA GLU A 59 -3.01 -6.99 1.40
C GLU A 59 -3.31 -7.82 2.66
N ASN A 60 -2.58 -8.91 2.89
CA ASN A 60 -2.79 -9.77 4.06
C ASN A 60 -2.49 -9.03 5.36
N GLN A 61 -3.42 -9.09 6.32
CA GLN A 61 -3.33 -8.37 7.59
C GLN A 61 -2.63 -9.15 8.70
N LYS A 62 -2.25 -10.42 8.44
CA LYS A 62 -1.67 -11.33 9.44
C LYS A 62 -0.18 -11.62 9.22
N VAL A 63 0.47 -10.90 8.33
CA VAL A 63 1.87 -11.15 7.96
C VAL A 63 2.81 -11.02 9.15
N PHE A 64 2.62 -9.98 9.98
CA PHE A 64 3.47 -9.78 11.16
C PHE A 64 3.19 -10.82 12.25
N ASP A 65 1.94 -11.25 12.41
CA ASP A 65 1.58 -12.37 13.30
C ASP A 65 2.35 -13.63 12.90
N VAL A 66 2.31 -13.99 11.62
CA VAL A 66 3.02 -15.16 11.07
C VAL A 66 4.52 -15.04 11.30
N PHE A 67 5.09 -13.86 11.01
CA PHE A 67 6.52 -13.61 11.18
C PHE A 67 6.95 -13.79 12.65
N ILE A 68 6.27 -13.12 13.58
CA ILE A 68 6.60 -13.19 15.01
C ILE A 68 6.50 -14.62 15.52
N GLU A 69 5.42 -15.33 15.16
CA GLU A 69 5.23 -16.72 15.56
C GLU A 69 6.36 -17.63 15.06
N LYS A 70 6.85 -17.40 13.85
CA LYS A 70 8.02 -18.13 13.32
C LYS A 70 9.29 -17.85 14.10
N GLN A 71 9.46 -16.63 14.63
CA GLN A 71 10.68 -16.26 15.34
C GLN A 71 10.72 -16.77 16.79
N ILE A 72 9.61 -16.72 17.51
CA ILE A 72 9.58 -17.00 18.95
C ILE A 72 8.57 -18.08 19.37
N GLY A 73 7.82 -18.64 18.43
CA GLY A 73 6.86 -19.72 18.69
C GLY A 73 5.47 -19.30 19.13
N TYR A 74 5.23 -18.01 19.32
CA TYR A 74 3.92 -17.45 19.68
C TYR A 74 3.84 -16.00 19.21
N VAL A 75 2.64 -15.42 19.20
CA VAL A 75 2.46 -14.00 18.84
C VAL A 75 2.56 -13.14 20.09
N GLU A 76 3.66 -12.44 20.27
CA GLU A 76 3.84 -11.46 21.34
C GLU A 76 3.25 -10.12 20.90
N HIS A 77 2.20 -9.70 21.56
CA HIS A 77 1.45 -8.49 21.17
C HIS A 77 2.25 -7.20 21.27
N LYS A 78 3.23 -7.13 22.17
CA LYS A 78 4.13 -5.96 22.25
C LYS A 78 4.88 -5.76 20.95
N PHE A 79 5.45 -6.82 20.39
CA PHE A 79 6.20 -6.77 19.14
C PHE A 79 5.26 -6.50 17.96
N LEU A 80 4.10 -7.17 17.96
CA LEU A 80 3.10 -6.99 16.93
C LEU A 80 2.63 -5.53 16.87
N ALA A 81 2.28 -4.95 18.02
CA ALA A 81 1.85 -3.55 18.09
C ALA A 81 2.93 -2.58 17.61
N ALA A 82 4.18 -2.80 18.04
CA ALA A 82 5.32 -1.98 17.61
C ALA A 82 5.50 -2.02 16.08
N GLY A 83 5.42 -3.22 15.51
CA GLY A 83 5.51 -3.42 14.07
C GLY A 83 4.37 -2.74 13.31
N ILE A 84 3.13 -2.94 13.74
CA ILE A 84 1.95 -2.36 13.09
C ILE A 84 1.99 -0.83 13.14
N VAL A 85 2.31 -0.24 14.28
CA VAL A 85 2.37 1.22 14.43
C VAL A 85 3.45 1.81 13.54
N ALA A 86 4.66 1.25 13.57
CA ALA A 86 5.75 1.71 12.72
C ALA A 86 5.42 1.55 11.22
N TYR A 87 4.83 0.42 10.85
CA TYR A 87 4.37 0.16 9.49
C TYR A 87 3.39 1.22 9.00
N ARG A 88 2.35 1.50 9.79
CA ARG A 88 1.31 2.47 9.41
C ARG A 88 1.86 3.87 9.26
N ARG A 89 2.72 4.31 10.17
CA ARG A 89 3.36 5.62 10.10
C ARG A 89 4.20 5.78 8.84
N ALA A 90 5.02 4.78 8.53
CA ALA A 90 5.88 4.80 7.34
C ALA A 90 5.06 4.70 6.06
N ARG A 91 4.01 3.88 6.04
CA ARG A 91 3.08 3.76 4.92
C ARG A 91 2.46 5.11 4.57
N GLU A 92 1.92 5.80 5.56
CA GLU A 92 1.30 7.11 5.36
C GLU A 92 2.32 8.15 4.89
N ALA A 93 3.52 8.14 5.46
CA ALA A 93 4.59 9.08 5.09
C ALA A 93 5.12 8.85 3.67
N ASN A 94 5.02 7.64 3.15
CA ASN A 94 5.58 7.26 1.85
C ASN A 94 4.52 6.98 0.78
N LEU A 95 3.24 7.21 1.09
CA LEU A 95 2.16 7.08 0.13
C LEU A 95 2.11 8.33 -0.74
N MET A 96 2.64 8.23 -1.95
CA MET A 96 2.75 9.33 -2.88
C MET A 96 2.35 8.91 -4.29
N ALA A 97 1.67 9.82 -5.00
CA ALA A 97 1.41 9.64 -6.42
C ALA A 97 2.71 9.78 -7.21
N TYR A 98 2.78 9.11 -8.35
CA TYR A 98 3.88 9.35 -9.29
C TYR A 98 3.87 10.81 -9.77
N PRO A 99 5.04 11.34 -10.22
CA PRO A 99 5.11 12.68 -10.78
C PRO A 99 4.09 12.88 -11.91
N ASN A 100 3.50 14.07 -11.95
CA ASN A 100 2.53 14.51 -12.96
C ASN A 100 1.16 13.80 -12.95
N VAL A 101 0.87 12.95 -11.98
CA VAL A 101 -0.45 12.29 -11.89
C VAL A 101 -1.56 13.32 -11.75
N ASN A 102 -1.48 14.21 -10.78
CA ASN A 102 -2.48 15.26 -10.58
C ASN A 102 -2.65 16.14 -11.83
N LYS A 103 -1.54 16.54 -12.43
CA LYS A 103 -1.54 17.38 -13.64
C LYS A 103 -2.25 16.67 -14.80
N THR A 104 -1.95 15.39 -14.99
CA THR A 104 -2.53 14.58 -16.07
C THR A 104 -4.02 14.35 -15.86
N LEU A 105 -4.43 13.96 -14.65
CA LEU A 105 -5.84 13.74 -14.34
C LEU A 105 -6.65 15.03 -14.47
N MET A 106 -6.10 16.13 -14.02
CA MET A 106 -6.74 17.44 -14.16
C MET A 106 -6.92 17.84 -15.64
N ALA A 107 -5.90 17.64 -16.47
CA ALA A 107 -5.96 17.93 -17.89
C ALA A 107 -7.02 17.09 -18.60
N LEU A 108 -7.07 15.79 -18.30
CA LEU A 108 -8.08 14.88 -18.87
C LEU A 108 -9.50 15.29 -18.44
N ALA A 109 -9.70 15.56 -17.16
CA ALA A 109 -11.00 15.99 -16.64
C ALA A 109 -11.47 17.31 -17.28
N LYS A 110 -10.58 18.27 -17.41
CA LYS A 110 -10.88 19.56 -18.09
C LYS A 110 -11.24 19.38 -19.55
N SER A 111 -10.73 18.35 -20.21
CA SER A 111 -11.06 18.01 -21.60
C SER A 111 -12.40 17.28 -21.74
N GLY A 112 -13.13 17.09 -20.64
CA GLY A 112 -14.43 16.41 -20.65
C GLY A 112 -14.33 14.88 -20.72
N ILE A 113 -13.15 14.32 -20.51
CA ILE A 113 -12.91 12.88 -20.52
C ILE A 113 -13.34 12.28 -19.19
N LYS A 114 -14.16 11.22 -19.22
CA LYS A 114 -14.54 10.48 -18.00
C LYS A 114 -13.40 9.64 -17.52
N LEU A 115 -13.18 9.60 -16.21
CA LEU A 115 -12.08 8.88 -15.61
C LEU A 115 -12.58 7.80 -14.67
N GLY A 116 -11.94 6.64 -14.72
CA GLY A 116 -12.25 5.52 -13.85
C GLY A 116 -11.00 4.84 -13.33
N VAL A 117 -11.16 4.10 -12.25
CA VAL A 117 -10.12 3.25 -11.65
C VAL A 117 -10.64 1.81 -11.57
N VAL A 118 -9.81 0.87 -11.95
CA VAL A 118 -10.00 -0.57 -11.69
C VAL A 118 -8.79 -1.04 -10.91
N SER A 119 -9.01 -1.57 -9.71
CA SER A 119 -7.95 -1.98 -8.80
C SER A 119 -8.18 -3.39 -8.26
N ASP A 120 -7.10 -4.16 -8.13
CA ASP A 120 -7.11 -5.47 -7.46
C ASP A 120 -7.13 -5.36 -5.94
N ALA A 121 -6.97 -4.16 -5.39
CA ALA A 121 -7.00 -3.95 -3.95
C ALA A 121 -8.42 -4.08 -3.39
N PRO A 122 -8.57 -4.50 -2.13
CA PRO A 122 -9.87 -4.42 -1.44
C PRO A 122 -10.40 -2.99 -1.42
N SER A 123 -11.72 -2.85 -1.45
CA SER A 123 -12.39 -1.56 -1.57
C SER A 123 -11.91 -0.54 -0.54
N ARG A 124 -11.85 -0.93 0.72
CA ARG A 124 -11.39 -0.05 1.79
C ARG A 124 -9.99 0.49 1.53
N GLU A 125 -9.06 -0.39 1.16
CA GLU A 125 -7.66 -0.02 0.93
C GLU A 125 -7.51 0.88 -0.30
N ALA A 126 -8.20 0.55 -1.39
CA ALA A 126 -8.19 1.36 -2.61
C ALA A 126 -8.72 2.79 -2.33
N TRP A 127 -9.86 2.89 -1.66
CA TRP A 127 -10.45 4.19 -1.33
C TRP A 127 -9.59 5.00 -0.37
N MET A 128 -8.96 4.36 0.62
CA MET A 128 -8.04 5.05 1.53
C MET A 128 -6.88 5.67 0.75
N ARG A 129 -6.29 4.94 -0.20
CA ARG A 129 -5.21 5.46 -1.04
C ARG A 129 -5.66 6.63 -1.90
N ILE A 130 -6.82 6.52 -2.52
CA ILE A 130 -7.40 7.60 -3.35
C ILE A 130 -7.64 8.86 -2.52
N TYR A 131 -8.19 8.73 -1.31
CA TYR A 131 -8.42 9.86 -0.41
C TYR A 131 -7.13 10.45 0.13
N TYR A 132 -6.17 9.63 0.54
CA TYR A 132 -4.86 10.10 0.99
C TYR A 132 -4.15 10.95 -0.07
N LEU A 133 -4.29 10.57 -1.33
CA LEU A 133 -3.66 11.27 -2.45
C LEU A 133 -4.50 12.44 -2.98
N ASN A 134 -5.68 12.67 -2.42
CA ASN A 134 -6.65 13.69 -2.88
C ASN A 134 -7.03 13.53 -4.36
N LEU A 135 -7.18 12.28 -4.80
CA LEU A 135 -7.54 11.97 -6.19
C LEU A 135 -9.02 11.64 -6.37
N TYR A 136 -9.79 11.55 -5.27
CA TYR A 136 -11.17 11.07 -5.30
C TYR A 136 -12.09 11.88 -6.22
N HIS A 137 -11.85 13.15 -6.36
CA HIS A 137 -12.71 14.06 -7.15
C HIS A 137 -12.50 13.93 -8.68
N TYR A 138 -11.46 13.22 -9.13
CA TYR A 138 -11.21 13.02 -10.55
C TYR A 138 -12.01 11.85 -11.14
N PHE A 139 -12.39 10.86 -10.33
CA PHE A 139 -12.91 9.60 -10.82
C PHE A 139 -14.43 9.56 -10.78
N ASP A 140 -15.03 9.20 -11.93
CA ASP A 140 -16.47 8.98 -12.06
C ASP A 140 -16.89 7.60 -11.57
N VAL A 141 -15.96 6.62 -11.62
CA VAL A 141 -16.18 5.25 -11.19
C VAL A 141 -14.90 4.66 -10.63
N VAL A 142 -15.04 3.87 -9.56
CA VAL A 142 -13.95 3.10 -8.95
C VAL A 142 -14.45 1.68 -8.75
N ILE A 143 -13.78 0.71 -9.37
CA ILE A 143 -14.07 -0.71 -9.26
C ILE A 143 -12.92 -1.37 -8.53
N THR A 144 -13.23 -2.13 -7.50
CA THR A 144 -12.26 -2.80 -6.63
C THR A 144 -12.45 -4.30 -6.67
N PHE A 145 -11.57 -5.02 -5.98
CA PHE A 145 -11.57 -6.48 -5.94
C PHE A 145 -12.89 -7.06 -5.38
N ASP A 146 -13.47 -6.43 -4.36
CA ASP A 146 -14.67 -6.87 -3.65
C ASP A 146 -15.94 -6.05 -3.95
#